data_99c64b977a463d6b597dc50c1612c45f
#
_entry.id   99c64b977a463d6b597dc50c1612c45f
#
_cell.length_a   1.000
_cell.length_b   1.000
_cell.length_c   1.000
_cell.angle_alpha   90.00
_cell.angle_beta   90.00
_cell.angle_gamma   90.00
#
_symmetry.space_group_name_H-M   'P 1'
#
loop_
_entity.id
_entity.type
_entity.pdbx_description
1 polymer ?
#
loop_
_entity_poly.entity_id
_entity_poly.type
_entity_poly.pdbx_seq_one_letter_code
_entity_poly.pdbx_strand_id
1 'polypeptide(L)'
;FIMQRLDHEYMMRTSEAPLLTKLPSEYMRDMFYTTQPMERTNETLLAASMDAMNAETQMLFASDWPHWDFDLPATIWDLPFLDEAAKRNILGYNAARIFDLEIPEKYRAMAAE
;
A
#
# COMPACT_ATOMS: atom_id res chain seq x y z
N PHE A 1 0.78 7.19 -12.71
CA PHE A 1 1.06 8.45 -13.45
C PHE A 1 1.93 9.42 -12.65
N ILE A 2 1.52 9.83 -11.43
CA ILE A 2 2.23 10.86 -10.66
C ILE A 2 3.69 10.49 -10.35
N MET A 3 3.96 9.24 -9.98
CA MET A 3 5.32 8.76 -9.71
C MET A 3 6.25 8.98 -10.91
N GLN A 4 5.83 8.52 -12.09
CA GLN A 4 6.60 8.70 -13.34
C GLN A 4 6.77 10.17 -13.71
N ARG A 5 5.75 11.00 -13.47
CA ARG A 5 5.84 12.44 -13.75
C ARG A 5 6.85 13.14 -12.84
N LEU A 6 6.84 12.82 -11.55
CA LEU A 6 7.80 13.38 -10.59
C LEU A 6 9.24 12.95 -10.90
N ASP A 7 9.45 11.68 -11.23
CA ASP A 7 10.78 11.19 -11.63
C ASP A 7 11.30 11.92 -12.87
N HIS A 8 10.43 12.10 -13.87
CA HIS A 8 10.80 12.83 -15.08
C HIS A 8 11.20 14.30 -14.79
N GLU A 9 10.41 15.02 -14.02
CA GLU A 9 10.69 16.39 -13.64
C GLU A 9 11.99 16.50 -12.81
N TYR A 10 12.20 15.58 -11.87
CA TYR A 10 13.42 15.54 -11.08
C TYR A 10 14.66 15.32 -11.95
N MET A 11 14.62 14.35 -12.88
CA MET A 11 15.76 14.07 -13.78
C MET A 11 16.10 15.27 -14.66
N MET A 12 15.12 16.10 -15.03
CA MET A 12 15.35 17.29 -15.83
C MET A 12 15.90 18.46 -15.02
N ARG A 13 15.65 18.51 -13.71
CA ARG A 13 15.89 19.68 -12.86
C ARG A 13 16.38 19.30 -11.46
N THR A 14 17.36 18.41 -11.38
CA THR A 14 17.91 17.92 -10.10
C THR A 14 18.39 19.04 -9.17
N SER A 15 18.85 20.15 -9.73
CA SER A 15 19.30 21.32 -8.97
C SER A 15 18.17 22.03 -8.21
N GLU A 16 16.91 21.85 -8.62
CA GLU A 16 15.74 22.44 -7.93
C GLU A 16 15.33 21.63 -6.70
N ALA A 17 15.81 20.38 -6.57
CA ALA A 17 15.55 19.51 -5.43
C ALA A 17 16.86 18.90 -4.87
N PRO A 18 17.79 19.75 -4.36
CA PRO A 18 19.15 19.31 -4.00
C PRO A 18 19.20 18.37 -2.80
N LEU A 19 18.13 18.24 -2.02
CA LEU A 19 18.06 17.35 -0.86
C LEU A 19 17.66 15.92 -1.23
N LEU A 20 17.21 15.66 -2.44
CA LEU A 20 16.84 14.32 -2.87
C LEU A 20 18.11 13.51 -3.19
N THR A 21 18.19 12.30 -2.65
CA THR A 21 19.28 11.34 -2.88
C THR A 21 18.88 10.15 -3.75
N LYS A 22 17.60 10.04 -4.08
CA LYS A 22 17.01 9.01 -4.94
C LYS A 22 15.82 9.59 -5.72
N LEU A 23 15.21 8.81 -6.61
CA LEU A 23 14.05 9.24 -7.37
C LEU A 23 12.83 9.51 -6.47
N PRO A 24 11.98 10.50 -6.81
CA PRO A 24 10.73 10.74 -6.09
C PRO A 24 9.86 9.49 -5.93
N SER A 25 9.76 8.64 -6.95
CA SER A 25 9.01 7.37 -6.88
C SER A 25 9.56 6.41 -5.83
N GLU A 26 10.87 6.41 -5.60
CA GLU A 26 11.50 5.57 -4.57
C GLU A 26 11.14 6.04 -3.16
N TYR A 27 11.04 7.38 -2.95
CA TYR A 27 10.50 7.91 -1.68
C TYR A 27 9.03 7.55 -1.50
N MET A 28 8.23 7.65 -2.57
CA MET A 28 6.81 7.30 -2.51
C MET A 28 6.60 5.81 -2.17
N ARG A 29 7.49 4.93 -2.64
CA ARG A 29 7.46 3.49 -2.30
C ARG A 29 7.80 3.19 -0.84
N ASP A 30 8.44 4.11 -0.15
CA ASP A 30 8.73 3.99 1.29
C ASP A 30 7.62 4.60 2.17
N MET A 31 6.64 5.28 1.57
CA MET A 31 5.50 5.85 2.30
C MET A 31 4.45 4.78 2.59
N PHE A 32 3.63 5.03 3.61
CA PHE A 32 2.51 4.17 3.95
C PHE A 32 1.20 4.77 3.45
N TYR A 33 0.30 3.89 3.01
CA TYR A 33 -0.98 4.24 2.42
C TYR A 33 -2.09 3.45 3.08
N THR A 34 -3.29 4.04 3.16
CA THR A 34 -4.51 3.32 3.58
C THR A 34 -5.34 2.91 2.38
N THR A 35 -6.16 1.88 2.54
CA THR A 35 -6.94 1.30 1.44
C THR A 35 -8.19 2.09 1.10
N GLN A 36 -8.78 2.79 2.05
CA GLN A 36 -10.07 3.45 1.85
C GLN A 36 -9.88 4.92 1.37
N PRO A 37 -10.63 5.38 0.36
CA PRO A 37 -11.58 4.62 -0.49
C PRO A 37 -10.84 3.83 -1.59
N MET A 38 -11.29 2.58 -1.84
CA MET A 38 -10.69 1.74 -2.87
C MET A 38 -11.65 1.49 -4.03
N GLU A 39 -11.35 2.07 -5.18
CA GLU A 39 -12.12 1.90 -6.41
C GLU A 39 -11.70 0.63 -7.16
N ARG A 40 -12.66 -0.25 -7.44
CA ARG A 40 -12.43 -1.56 -8.08
C ARG A 40 -12.95 -1.68 -9.50
N THR A 41 -13.39 -0.58 -10.10
CA THR A 41 -14.00 -0.58 -11.45
C THR A 41 -13.00 -0.99 -12.54
N ASN A 42 -11.69 -0.86 -12.30
CA ASN A 42 -10.63 -1.29 -13.19
C ASN A 42 -9.54 -2.04 -12.40
N GLU A 43 -9.69 -3.35 -12.28
CA GLU A 43 -8.75 -4.18 -11.51
C GLU A 43 -7.33 -4.22 -12.10
N THR A 44 -7.18 -4.11 -13.42
CA THR A 44 -5.85 -4.03 -14.05
C THR A 44 -5.10 -2.76 -13.64
N LEU A 45 -5.80 -1.63 -13.63
CA LEU A 45 -5.21 -0.38 -13.16
C LEU A 45 -4.91 -0.42 -11.66
N LEU A 46 -5.83 -0.99 -10.87
CA LEU A 46 -5.65 -1.16 -9.43
C LEU A 46 -4.42 -2.02 -9.11
N ALA A 47 -4.30 -3.19 -9.76
CA ALA A 47 -3.16 -4.09 -9.59
C ALA A 47 -1.83 -3.39 -9.92
N ALA A 48 -1.75 -2.70 -11.06
CA ALA A 48 -0.56 -1.95 -11.46
C ALA A 48 -0.23 -0.79 -10.49
N SER A 49 -1.26 -0.15 -9.91
CA SER A 49 -1.07 0.91 -8.92
C SER A 49 -0.55 0.36 -7.60
N MET A 50 -1.10 -0.76 -7.14
CA MET A 50 -0.67 -1.43 -5.91
C MET A 50 0.78 -1.94 -6.03
N ASP A 51 1.15 -2.54 -7.17
CA ASP A 51 2.53 -2.94 -7.45
C ASP A 51 3.49 -1.73 -7.44
N ALA A 52 3.12 -0.65 -8.12
CA ALA A 52 3.93 0.56 -8.17
C ALA A 52 4.21 1.18 -6.80
N MET A 53 3.30 1.02 -5.83
CA MET A 53 3.40 1.55 -4.46
C MET A 53 3.99 0.56 -3.45
N ASN A 54 4.39 -0.64 -3.84
CA ASN A 54 4.74 -1.75 -2.92
C ASN A 54 3.61 -2.04 -1.91
N ALA A 55 2.36 -2.10 -2.38
CA ALA A 55 1.19 -2.22 -1.51
C ALA A 55 1.26 -3.40 -0.54
N GLU A 56 1.87 -4.52 -0.96
CA GLU A 56 2.08 -5.69 -0.10
C GLU A 56 2.72 -5.34 1.25
N THR A 57 3.66 -4.41 1.28
CA THR A 57 4.39 -4.03 2.50
C THR A 57 4.07 -2.62 3.02
N GLN A 58 3.48 -1.77 2.19
CA GLN A 58 3.27 -0.35 2.50
C GLN A 58 1.80 0.03 2.67
N MET A 59 0.86 -0.85 2.27
CA MET A 59 -0.56 -0.53 2.38
C MET A 59 -1.15 -1.11 3.67
N LEU A 60 -2.04 -0.33 4.30
CA LEU A 60 -2.76 -0.69 5.51
C LEU A 60 -4.26 -0.66 5.25
N PHE A 61 -4.96 -1.70 5.68
CA PHE A 61 -6.41 -1.68 5.62
C PHE A 61 -6.99 -0.60 6.53
N ALA A 62 -7.90 0.18 5.98
CA ALA A 62 -8.74 1.12 6.72
C ALA A 62 -10.19 0.96 6.26
N SER A 63 -11.12 0.93 7.21
CA SER A 63 -12.54 0.79 6.89
C SER A 63 -13.25 2.13 6.68
N ASP A 64 -12.74 3.20 7.26
CA ASP A 64 -13.39 4.51 7.36
C ASP A 64 -14.76 4.46 8.08
N TRP A 65 -14.99 3.43 8.89
CA TRP A 65 -16.20 3.35 9.69
C TRP A 65 -16.28 4.53 10.69
N PRO A 66 -17.42 5.23 10.87
CA PRO A 66 -18.76 4.91 10.35
C PRO A 66 -19.19 5.75 9.12
N HIS A 67 -18.26 6.07 8.23
CA HIS A 67 -18.58 6.80 7.00
C HIS A 67 -19.52 5.97 6.12
N TRP A 68 -20.37 6.63 5.29
CA TRP A 68 -21.42 5.95 4.52
C TRP A 68 -20.90 4.98 3.46
N ASP A 69 -19.69 5.17 2.97
CA ASP A 69 -19.00 4.35 1.95
C ASP A 69 -17.87 3.49 2.56
N PHE A 70 -18.00 3.12 3.83
CA PHE A 70 -16.97 2.31 4.50
C PHE A 70 -16.68 0.98 3.80
N ASP A 71 -15.42 0.55 3.88
CA ASP A 71 -14.95 -0.72 3.33
C ASP A 71 -14.96 -1.84 4.36
N LEU A 72 -15.31 -3.05 3.90
CA LEU A 72 -15.14 -4.29 4.66
C LEU A 72 -13.79 -4.96 4.30
N PRO A 73 -13.22 -5.81 5.17
CA PRO A 73 -12.01 -6.58 4.85
C PRO A 73 -12.10 -7.39 3.55
N ALA A 74 -13.30 -7.81 3.15
CA ALA A 74 -13.56 -8.48 1.88
C ALA A 74 -13.13 -7.65 0.66
N THR A 75 -13.12 -6.31 0.76
CA THR A 75 -12.63 -5.42 -0.30
C THR A 75 -11.19 -5.77 -0.70
N ILE A 76 -10.36 -6.18 0.26
CA ILE A 76 -8.98 -6.64 0.00
C ILE A 76 -8.94 -8.14 -0.24
N TRP A 77 -9.66 -8.93 0.56
CA TRP A 77 -9.60 -10.39 0.48
C TRP A 77 -10.03 -10.94 -0.88
N ASP A 78 -11.00 -10.31 -1.51
CA ASP A 78 -11.56 -10.72 -2.80
C ASP A 78 -10.78 -10.18 -4.02
N LEU A 79 -9.64 -9.51 -3.83
CA LEU A 79 -8.79 -9.09 -4.96
C LEU A 79 -8.09 -10.30 -5.59
N PRO A 80 -8.34 -10.58 -6.89
CA PRO A 80 -7.85 -11.81 -7.51
C PRO A 80 -6.35 -11.80 -7.83
N PHE A 81 -5.73 -10.63 -7.86
CA PHE A 81 -4.32 -10.44 -8.23
C PHE A 81 -3.37 -10.40 -7.03
N LEU A 82 -3.88 -10.42 -5.80
CA LEU A 82 -3.07 -10.55 -4.59
C LEU A 82 -3.05 -12.00 -4.13
N ASP A 83 -1.89 -12.49 -3.75
CA ASP A 83 -1.79 -13.75 -3.03
C ASP A 83 -2.23 -13.62 -1.56
N GLU A 84 -2.32 -14.74 -0.87
CA GLU A 84 -2.80 -14.76 0.52
C GLU A 84 -1.87 -14.02 1.47
N ALA A 85 -0.55 -14.08 1.25
CA ALA A 85 0.43 -13.40 2.08
C ALA A 85 0.27 -11.87 1.97
N ALA A 86 0.17 -11.34 0.75
CA ALA A 86 -0.07 -9.93 0.51
C ALA A 86 -1.40 -9.43 1.13
N LYS A 87 -2.47 -10.24 1.00
CA LYS A 87 -3.76 -9.93 1.63
C LYS A 87 -3.66 -9.85 3.15
N ARG A 88 -2.98 -10.79 3.80
CA ARG A 88 -2.77 -10.80 5.25
C ARG A 88 -1.91 -9.62 5.70
N ASN A 89 -0.88 -9.28 4.94
CA ASN A 89 -0.03 -8.12 5.20
C ASN A 89 -0.87 -6.84 5.20
N ILE A 90 -1.62 -6.59 4.15
CA ILE A 90 -2.45 -5.39 4.01
C ILE A 90 -3.53 -5.33 5.09
N LEU A 91 -4.20 -6.46 5.38
CA LEU A 91 -5.31 -6.53 6.35
C LEU A 91 -4.86 -6.37 7.81
N GLY A 92 -3.57 -6.63 8.13
CA GLY A 92 -3.17 -6.54 9.53
C GLY A 92 -1.67 -6.51 9.80
N TYR A 93 -0.84 -7.33 9.15
CA TYR A 93 0.56 -7.44 9.54
C TYR A 93 1.37 -6.17 9.27
N ASN A 94 1.07 -5.41 8.21
CA ASN A 94 1.71 -4.13 7.97
C ASN A 94 1.43 -3.14 9.11
N ALA A 95 0.18 -3.05 9.57
CA ALA A 95 -0.18 -2.20 10.70
C ALA A 95 0.52 -2.67 11.99
N ALA A 96 0.53 -3.99 12.25
CA ALA A 96 1.21 -4.54 13.41
C ALA A 96 2.71 -4.18 13.41
N ARG A 97 3.38 -4.31 12.27
CA ARG A 97 4.80 -3.95 12.11
C ARG A 97 5.07 -2.46 12.32
N ILE A 98 4.23 -1.59 11.73
CA ILE A 98 4.45 -0.14 11.74
C ILE A 98 4.15 0.47 13.10
N PHE A 99 3.09 0.00 13.78
CA PHE A 99 2.65 0.52 15.07
C PHE A 99 3.13 -0.32 16.27
N ASP A 100 4.03 -1.29 16.05
CA ASP A 100 4.54 -2.21 17.07
C ASP A 100 3.41 -2.89 17.87
N LEU A 101 2.39 -3.39 17.15
CA LEU A 101 1.25 -4.04 17.76
C LEU A 101 1.53 -5.52 17.97
N GLU A 102 1.14 -6.05 19.11
CA GLU A 102 1.25 -7.48 19.38
C GLU A 102 0.26 -8.28 18.54
N ILE A 103 0.78 -9.22 17.72
CA ILE A 103 -0.05 -10.17 16.99
C ILE A 103 -0.47 -11.29 17.94
N PRO A 104 -1.78 -11.56 18.14
CA PRO A 104 -2.24 -12.66 18.95
C PRO A 104 -1.63 -13.99 18.53
N GLU A 105 -1.24 -14.84 19.50
CA GLU A 105 -0.49 -16.07 19.26
C GLU A 105 -1.12 -16.98 18.18
N LYS A 106 -2.46 -17.09 18.19
CA LYS A 106 -3.20 -17.88 17.19
C LYS A 106 -2.98 -17.45 15.72
N TYR A 107 -2.46 -16.26 15.49
CA TYR A 107 -2.18 -15.74 14.13
C TYR A 107 -0.68 -15.65 13.82
N ARG A 108 0.21 -15.85 14.81
CA ARG A 108 1.68 -15.74 14.61
C ARG A 108 2.22 -16.78 13.64
N ALA A 109 1.71 -18.00 13.70
CA ALA A 109 2.12 -19.07 12.79
C ALA A 109 1.80 -18.78 11.32
N MET A 110 0.78 -17.97 11.06
CA MET A 110 0.34 -17.58 9.70
C MET A 110 1.13 -16.41 9.12
N ALA A 111 1.93 -15.73 9.95
CA ALA A 111 2.79 -14.61 9.53
C ALA A 111 4.18 -15.06 9.08
N ALA A 112 4.53 -16.34 9.33
CA ALA A 112 5.87 -16.90 9.06
C ALA A 112 5.95 -17.74 7.77
N GLU A 113 4.82 -17.92 7.07
CA GLU A 113 4.74 -18.59 5.76
C GLU A 113 4.74 -17.59 4.62
#